data_929413156497ef1da1ec78cd0f28c86f
#
_entry.id   929413156497ef1da1ec78cd0f28c86f
#
_cell.length_a   1.000
_cell.length_b   1.000
_cell.length_c   1.000
_cell.angle_alpha   90.00
_cell.angle_beta   90.00
_cell.angle_gamma   90.00
#
_symmetry.space_group_name_H-M   'P 1'
#
loop_
_entity.id
_entity.type
_entity.pdbx_description
1 polymer ?
#
loop_
_entity_poly.entity_id
_entity_poly.type
_entity_poly.pdbx_seq_one_letter_code
_entity_poly.pdbx_strand_id
1 'polypeptide(L)'
;MDIAQESLGMAAEETLDPTDWADVQAFSHRIIDDAVDYLREVRERPVWREMPGEVRDLFTAPLPHSPTPLAVVYGEVSRTVMSYPMGNIHPRFWSWYMGSSNFTGALGDFLAAIQGSNLGGGNHAAGLMDGQVVNWCKQMLGFPDSASGTLVSGGSMANIIGLTVARNVKAGVDVREHGVSAIEKPLRFYGSDQIHSCHRKAMEALGLGNRALRRIPTDAGLRINIDALRAAIVEDRAAGFKPACVVGNAGTVNTGAIDDLRALAKLAHEEGLWFHVDGCIGALIAIAPQNAHRVAGIEWADSVALDPHKWLHSPFEVGCALVRDAAAHRRTFAVTPEYLESTPRGLASGEWLHDYGLQTSRGFRALKVWMALKEHGVEKFGRLIDQNIAQVSYLAGLIEAEPSLELAAAPTINIVCFRYQPGLAGEALKALNTEIMLRLQEQGIAALSDTTVHGGHWLRVAITNHRTRRDDLDLLAREVVRLGREITAQGHVSS
;
A
#
# COMPACT_ATOMS: atom_id res chain seq x y z
N MET A 1 -17.62 48.38 49.62
CA MET A 1 -17.04 47.03 49.87
C MET A 1 -16.09 46.75 48.71
N ASP A 2 -14.84 47.17 48.87
CA ASP A 2 -13.79 46.87 47.90
C ASP A 2 -13.37 45.44 48.11
N ILE A 3 -13.71 44.59 47.17
CA ILE A 3 -13.12 43.27 47.08
C ILE A 3 -11.78 43.47 46.38
N ALA A 4 -10.71 43.58 47.18
CA ALA A 4 -9.35 43.51 46.67
C ALA A 4 -9.20 42.21 45.87
N GLN A 5 -9.03 42.35 44.57
CA GLN A 5 -8.49 41.26 43.76
C GLN A 5 -7.06 40.98 44.23
N GLU A 6 -6.88 40.03 45.13
CA GLU A 6 -5.62 39.33 45.24
C GLU A 6 -5.30 38.73 43.87
N SER A 7 -4.38 39.36 43.17
CA SER A 7 -3.79 38.76 41.97
C SER A 7 -3.05 37.50 42.43
N LEU A 8 -3.72 36.35 42.30
CA LEU A 8 -3.02 35.08 42.20
C LEU A 8 -2.00 35.28 41.08
N GLY A 9 -0.71 35.27 41.43
CA GLY A 9 0.38 35.33 40.45
C GLY A 9 0.31 34.12 39.55
N MET A 10 -0.57 34.18 38.56
CA MET A 10 -0.60 33.19 37.49
C MET A 10 0.71 33.33 36.71
N ALA A 11 1.47 32.23 36.63
CA ALA A 11 2.57 32.17 35.68
C ALA A 11 2.03 32.53 34.30
N ALA A 12 2.83 33.21 33.49
CA ALA A 12 2.43 33.50 32.11
C ALA A 12 2.00 32.22 31.39
N GLU A 13 0.86 32.26 30.71
CA GLU A 13 0.39 31.11 29.91
C GLU A 13 1.44 30.76 28.85
N GLU A 14 1.73 29.47 28.72
CA GLU A 14 2.71 28.95 27.76
C GLU A 14 2.01 28.49 26.48
N THR A 15 2.72 28.58 25.37
CA THR A 15 2.31 28.08 24.04
C THR A 15 3.48 27.39 23.36
N LEU A 16 3.17 26.50 22.40
CA LEU A 16 4.18 25.90 21.50
C LEU A 16 4.46 26.78 20.27
N ASP A 17 3.71 27.85 20.08
CA ASP A 17 3.93 28.78 18.98
C ASP A 17 5.25 29.56 19.17
N PRO A 18 5.99 29.83 18.07
CA PRO A 18 7.22 30.58 18.15
C PRO A 18 6.96 32.03 18.53
N THR A 19 7.89 32.62 19.33
CA THR A 19 7.87 34.05 19.65
C THR A 19 8.32 34.93 18.49
N ASP A 20 9.13 34.40 17.56
CA ASP A 20 9.59 35.09 16.34
C ASP A 20 9.22 34.26 15.11
N TRP A 21 8.19 34.69 14.42
CA TRP A 21 7.70 34.07 13.17
C TRP A 21 8.63 34.33 11.97
N ALA A 22 9.40 35.44 11.97
CA ALA A 22 10.31 35.76 10.87
C ALA A 22 11.49 34.77 10.83
N ASP A 23 12.04 34.46 11.99
CA ASP A 23 13.13 33.47 12.12
C ASP A 23 12.67 32.07 11.70
N VAL A 24 11.47 31.68 12.16
CA VAL A 24 10.90 30.38 11.78
C VAL A 24 10.58 30.29 10.30
N GLN A 25 10.05 31.37 9.71
CA GLN A 25 9.79 31.45 8.27
C GLN A 25 11.10 31.29 7.46
N ALA A 26 12.13 32.05 7.80
CA ALA A 26 13.43 31.97 7.13
C ALA A 26 14.05 30.56 7.23
N PHE A 27 13.92 29.96 8.40
CA PHE A 27 14.40 28.59 8.65
C PHE A 27 13.58 27.54 7.85
N SER A 28 12.25 27.70 7.77
CA SER A 28 11.37 26.82 7.00
C SER A 28 11.67 26.85 5.51
N HIS A 29 11.98 28.03 4.95
CA HIS A 29 12.42 28.16 3.55
C HIS A 29 13.65 27.30 3.28
N ARG A 30 14.65 27.32 4.17
CA ARG A 30 15.86 26.49 4.04
C ARG A 30 15.52 24.98 4.08
N ILE A 31 14.62 24.54 4.97
CA ILE A 31 14.19 23.14 5.00
C ILE A 31 13.54 22.72 3.68
N ILE A 32 12.72 23.59 3.06
CA ILE A 32 12.09 23.31 1.77
C ILE A 32 13.14 23.25 0.66
N ASP A 33 14.12 24.17 0.64
CA ASP A 33 15.20 24.16 -0.34
C ASP A 33 16.00 22.85 -0.25
N ASP A 34 16.39 22.44 0.96
CA ASP A 34 17.09 21.17 1.21
C ASP A 34 16.27 19.95 0.74
N ALA A 35 14.94 19.97 0.95
CA ALA A 35 14.04 18.90 0.50
C ALA A 35 13.93 18.82 -1.02
N VAL A 36 13.90 19.98 -1.71
CA VAL A 36 13.90 20.05 -3.17
C VAL A 36 15.22 19.52 -3.72
N ASP A 37 16.35 19.94 -3.14
CA ASP A 37 17.68 19.47 -3.52
C ASP A 37 17.82 17.95 -3.31
N TYR A 38 17.31 17.45 -2.18
CA TYR A 38 17.29 16.01 -1.90
C TYR A 38 16.59 15.21 -3.01
N LEU A 39 15.42 15.68 -3.48
CA LEU A 39 14.67 15.01 -4.55
C LEU A 39 15.34 15.18 -5.92
N ARG A 40 15.92 16.35 -6.20
CA ARG A 40 16.63 16.62 -7.46
C ARG A 40 17.83 15.69 -7.64
N GLU A 41 18.53 15.40 -6.54
CA GLU A 41 19.76 14.59 -6.51
C GLU A 41 19.51 13.11 -6.22
N VAL A 42 18.26 12.67 -6.07
CA VAL A 42 17.93 11.30 -5.62
C VAL A 42 18.57 10.21 -6.48
N ARG A 43 18.75 10.44 -7.78
CA ARG A 43 19.34 9.48 -8.72
C ARG A 43 20.84 9.25 -8.50
N GLU A 44 21.56 10.28 -8.06
CA GLU A 44 23.02 10.27 -7.83
C GLU A 44 23.37 9.68 -6.46
N ARG A 45 22.38 9.54 -5.57
CA ARG A 45 22.56 8.94 -4.25
C ARG A 45 22.63 7.42 -4.35
N PRO A 46 23.27 6.71 -3.38
CA PRO A 46 23.13 5.26 -3.28
C PRO A 46 21.65 4.91 -3.00
N VAL A 47 21.18 3.78 -3.55
CA VAL A 47 19.81 3.31 -3.30
C VAL A 47 19.56 3.07 -1.83
N TRP A 48 20.54 2.47 -1.18
CA TRP A 48 20.57 2.16 0.24
C TRP A 48 22.03 2.16 0.71
N ARG A 49 22.23 2.39 1.97
CA ARG A 49 23.52 2.21 2.64
C ARG A 49 23.32 1.78 4.08
N GLU A 50 24.25 1.01 4.59
CA GLU A 50 24.20 0.60 5.98
C GLU A 50 24.35 1.79 6.92
N MET A 51 23.53 1.80 7.98
CA MET A 51 23.60 2.82 9.04
C MET A 51 24.73 2.45 10.01
N PRO A 52 25.74 3.32 10.23
CA PRO A 52 26.81 3.07 11.20
C PRO A 52 26.29 2.88 12.62
N GLY A 53 27.02 2.14 13.45
CA GLY A 53 26.65 1.89 14.84
C GLY A 53 26.46 3.18 15.63
N GLU A 54 27.37 4.14 15.49
CA GLU A 54 27.32 5.46 16.13
C GLU A 54 26.02 6.26 15.80
N VAL A 55 25.48 6.10 14.59
CA VAL A 55 24.20 6.70 14.20
C VAL A 55 23.03 5.94 14.83
N ARG A 56 23.11 4.59 14.91
CA ARG A 56 22.09 3.76 15.57
C ARG A 56 21.96 4.10 17.04
N ASP A 57 23.10 4.36 17.72
CA ASP A 57 23.16 4.66 19.14
C ASP A 57 22.43 5.96 19.50
N LEU A 58 22.36 6.94 18.57
CA LEU A 58 21.60 8.17 18.77
C LEU A 58 20.11 7.93 19.02
N PHE A 59 19.53 6.88 18.47
CA PHE A 59 18.12 6.52 18.65
C PHE A 59 17.84 5.77 19.95
N THR A 60 18.84 5.56 20.80
CA THR A 60 18.69 5.02 22.16
C THR A 60 18.76 6.10 23.24
N ALA A 61 18.87 7.38 22.85
CA ALA A 61 18.91 8.50 23.77
C ALA A 61 17.66 8.55 24.67
N PRO A 62 17.80 8.96 25.94
CA PRO A 62 16.67 9.09 26.85
C PRO A 62 15.71 10.22 26.44
N LEU A 63 14.53 10.23 27.05
CA LEU A 63 13.54 11.29 26.84
C LEU A 63 14.19 12.68 27.12
N PRO A 64 14.09 13.63 26.18
CA PRO A 64 14.61 14.97 26.36
C PRO A 64 13.77 15.72 27.39
N HIS A 65 14.42 16.20 28.47
CA HIS A 65 13.79 17.00 29.53
C HIS A 65 13.98 18.52 29.33
N SER A 66 14.88 18.90 28.46
CA SER A 66 15.18 20.31 28.17
C SER A 66 15.03 20.58 26.67
N PRO A 67 14.63 21.80 26.27
CA PRO A 67 14.45 22.15 24.88
C PRO A 67 15.80 22.17 24.13
N THR A 68 15.73 21.83 22.86
CA THR A 68 16.85 21.93 21.90
C THR A 68 16.45 22.88 20.79
N PRO A 69 17.28 23.83 20.34
CA PRO A 69 16.97 24.73 19.26
C PRO A 69 16.61 23.98 17.96
N LEU A 70 15.56 24.42 17.26
CA LEU A 70 15.05 23.76 16.06
C LEU A 70 16.14 23.51 14.99
N ALA A 71 17.06 24.44 14.81
CA ALA A 71 18.18 24.27 13.88
C ALA A 71 19.11 23.10 14.22
N VAL A 72 19.29 22.81 15.50
CA VAL A 72 20.09 21.67 15.98
C VAL A 72 19.32 20.37 15.74
N VAL A 73 18.02 20.34 16.10
CA VAL A 73 17.13 19.19 15.84
C VAL A 73 17.09 18.84 14.34
N TYR A 74 16.90 19.85 13.51
CA TYR A 74 16.91 19.64 12.05
C TYR A 74 18.28 19.12 11.53
N GLY A 75 19.38 19.67 12.05
CA GLY A 75 20.73 19.19 11.73
C GLY A 75 20.93 17.71 12.12
N GLU A 76 20.34 17.27 13.21
CA GLU A 76 20.33 15.86 13.59
C GLU A 76 19.53 15.00 12.62
N VAL A 77 18.30 15.40 12.31
CA VAL A 77 17.44 14.70 11.31
C VAL A 77 18.14 14.59 9.96
N SER A 78 18.78 15.66 9.48
CA SER A 78 19.51 15.65 8.20
C SER A 78 20.67 14.66 8.18
N ARG A 79 21.45 14.60 9.26
CA ARG A 79 22.61 13.69 9.35
C ARG A 79 22.21 12.23 9.58
N THR A 80 21.08 11.98 10.19
CA THR A 80 20.63 10.63 10.56
C THR A 80 19.53 10.14 9.63
N VAL A 81 18.31 10.64 9.76
CA VAL A 81 17.13 10.13 9.04
C VAL A 81 17.22 10.34 7.53
N MET A 82 17.55 11.58 7.09
CA MET A 82 17.65 11.90 5.65
C MET A 82 18.84 11.23 4.98
N SER A 83 19.88 10.91 5.74
CA SER A 83 21.08 10.26 5.25
C SER A 83 20.96 8.73 5.09
N TYR A 84 20.05 8.09 5.82
CA TYR A 84 19.87 6.63 5.83
C TYR A 84 18.40 6.24 5.59
N PRO A 85 17.79 6.65 4.45
CA PRO A 85 16.41 6.31 4.15
C PRO A 85 16.28 4.84 3.75
N MET A 86 15.05 4.31 3.74
CA MET A 86 14.74 3.02 3.12
C MET A 86 15.12 2.99 1.63
N GLY A 87 15.04 4.12 0.93
CA GLY A 87 15.41 4.26 -0.47
C GLY A 87 14.26 4.15 -1.49
N ASN A 88 13.01 3.92 -1.07
CA ASN A 88 11.88 3.65 -1.97
C ASN A 88 11.55 4.77 -2.98
N ILE A 89 12.03 6.00 -2.77
CA ILE A 89 11.91 7.09 -3.76
C ILE A 89 12.99 7.04 -4.85
N HIS A 90 14.08 6.27 -4.63
CA HIS A 90 15.18 6.15 -5.58
C HIS A 90 14.75 5.36 -6.83
N PRO A 91 15.12 5.78 -8.06
CA PRO A 91 14.69 5.14 -9.31
C PRO A 91 15.09 3.68 -9.46
N ARG A 92 16.08 3.18 -8.75
CA ARG A 92 16.56 1.79 -8.74
C ARG A 92 16.15 1.00 -7.50
N PHE A 93 15.15 1.49 -6.76
CA PHE A 93 14.53 0.72 -5.67
C PHE A 93 13.33 -0.06 -6.23
N TRP A 94 13.45 -1.38 -6.27
CA TRP A 94 12.44 -2.31 -6.80
C TRP A 94 12.09 -3.44 -5.82
N SER A 95 12.51 -3.30 -4.56
CA SER A 95 12.18 -4.24 -3.49
C SER A 95 10.70 -4.17 -3.13
N TRP A 96 10.14 -5.31 -2.77
CA TRP A 96 8.76 -5.46 -2.31
C TRP A 96 7.76 -4.84 -3.28
N TYR A 97 6.84 -4.01 -2.81
CA TYR A 97 5.92 -3.25 -3.65
C TYR A 97 5.56 -1.94 -2.96
N MET A 98 6.33 -0.90 -3.21
CA MET A 98 6.21 0.40 -2.54
C MET A 98 6.07 1.53 -3.55
N GLY A 99 5.28 2.55 -3.17
CA GLY A 99 5.20 3.79 -3.93
C GLY A 99 6.46 4.64 -3.78
N SER A 100 6.66 5.52 -4.76
CA SER A 100 7.85 6.36 -4.88
C SER A 100 7.62 7.82 -4.48
N SER A 101 6.43 8.16 -3.99
CA SER A 101 6.04 9.52 -3.65
C SER A 101 6.18 10.53 -4.80
N ASN A 102 5.53 11.68 -4.68
CA ASN A 102 5.73 12.85 -5.54
C ASN A 102 5.79 14.12 -4.69
N PHE A 103 6.39 15.18 -5.22
CA PHE A 103 6.64 16.42 -4.47
C PHE A 103 5.34 17.15 -4.10
N THR A 104 4.39 17.22 -5.04
CA THR A 104 3.09 17.86 -4.80
C THR A 104 2.31 17.20 -3.66
N GLY A 105 2.36 15.86 -3.60
CA GLY A 105 1.78 15.13 -2.48
C GLY A 105 2.46 15.43 -1.14
N ALA A 106 3.79 15.59 -1.13
CA ALA A 106 4.52 15.97 0.09
C ALA A 106 4.13 17.37 0.57
N LEU A 107 3.95 18.34 -0.34
CA LEU A 107 3.38 19.65 -0.01
C LEU A 107 1.94 19.52 0.52
N GLY A 108 1.15 18.59 -0.04
CA GLY A 108 -0.19 18.27 0.45
C GLY A 108 -0.18 17.77 1.89
N ASP A 109 0.75 16.89 2.26
CA ASP A 109 0.90 16.43 3.65
C ASP A 109 1.32 17.57 4.60
N PHE A 110 2.24 18.42 4.16
CA PHE A 110 2.64 19.61 4.93
C PHE A 110 1.43 20.54 5.18
N LEU A 111 0.66 20.87 4.15
CA LEU A 111 -0.52 21.71 4.28
C LEU A 111 -1.62 21.05 5.13
N ALA A 112 -1.79 19.73 5.02
CA ALA A 112 -2.74 18.99 5.84
C ALA A 112 -2.38 19.05 7.33
N ALA A 113 -1.09 18.95 7.66
CA ALA A 113 -0.60 19.08 9.03
C ALA A 113 -0.83 20.49 9.59
N ILE A 114 -0.56 21.54 8.80
CA ILE A 114 -0.81 22.94 9.20
C ILE A 114 -2.30 23.21 9.38
N GLN A 115 -3.15 22.72 8.49
CA GLN A 115 -4.60 22.93 8.55
C GLN A 115 -5.25 22.20 9.74
N GLY A 116 -4.70 21.04 10.16
CA GLY A 116 -5.01 20.38 11.43
C GLY A 116 -6.39 19.76 11.58
N SER A 117 -7.21 19.63 10.52
CA SER A 117 -8.54 19.04 10.62
C SER A 117 -8.52 17.55 10.95
N ASN A 118 -9.36 17.16 11.90
CA ASN A 118 -9.70 15.76 12.11
C ASN A 118 -10.81 15.34 11.11
N LEU A 119 -10.50 14.38 10.24
CA LEU A 119 -11.41 13.85 9.23
C LEU A 119 -12.35 12.74 9.78
N GLY A 120 -12.64 12.74 11.09
CA GLY A 120 -13.69 11.89 11.67
C GLY A 120 -15.08 12.24 11.17
N GLY A 121 -15.31 13.49 10.79
CA GLY A 121 -16.57 13.99 10.24
C GLY A 121 -16.78 15.46 10.54
N GLY A 122 -17.98 15.95 10.22
CA GLY A 122 -18.36 17.33 10.43
C GLY A 122 -18.42 18.14 9.13
N ASN A 123 -19.01 19.32 9.22
CA ASN A 123 -19.25 20.20 8.07
C ASN A 123 -18.05 21.14 7.85
N HIS A 124 -17.06 20.68 7.10
CA HIS A 124 -15.87 21.44 6.73
C HIS A 124 -15.29 20.96 5.38
N ALA A 125 -14.53 21.84 4.72
CA ALA A 125 -14.02 21.61 3.36
C ALA A 125 -13.16 20.33 3.24
N ALA A 126 -12.36 19.99 4.26
CA ALA A 126 -11.53 18.80 4.22
C ALA A 126 -12.36 17.51 4.15
N GLY A 127 -13.51 17.44 4.84
CA GLY A 127 -14.45 16.32 4.75
C GLY A 127 -15.06 16.18 3.36
N LEU A 128 -15.44 17.30 2.72
CA LEU A 128 -15.94 17.28 1.33
C LEU A 128 -14.86 16.81 0.34
N MET A 129 -13.61 17.21 0.55
CA MET A 129 -12.48 16.76 -0.27
C MET A 129 -12.19 15.26 -0.08
N ASP A 130 -12.30 14.70 1.14
CA ASP A 130 -12.17 13.27 1.41
C ASP A 130 -13.19 12.49 0.57
N GLY A 131 -14.47 12.91 0.62
CA GLY A 131 -15.55 12.33 -0.20
C GLY A 131 -15.30 12.49 -1.70
N GLN A 132 -14.75 13.61 -2.16
CA GLN A 132 -14.41 13.81 -3.57
C GLN A 132 -13.31 12.85 -4.04
N VAL A 133 -12.25 12.64 -3.25
CA VAL A 133 -11.19 11.69 -3.59
C VAL A 133 -11.70 10.25 -3.63
N VAL A 134 -12.57 9.86 -2.68
CA VAL A 134 -13.27 8.57 -2.73
C VAL A 134 -14.09 8.43 -4.03
N ASN A 135 -14.82 9.48 -4.43
CA ASN A 135 -15.58 9.47 -5.68
C ASN A 135 -14.65 9.35 -6.91
N TRP A 136 -13.51 10.00 -6.92
CA TRP A 136 -12.52 9.82 -7.99
C TRP A 136 -11.97 8.39 -8.03
N CYS A 137 -11.73 7.75 -6.87
CA CYS A 137 -11.36 6.33 -6.83
C CYS A 137 -12.45 5.44 -7.44
N LYS A 138 -13.74 5.70 -7.16
CA LYS A 138 -14.86 4.98 -7.81
C LYS A 138 -14.84 5.17 -9.32
N GLN A 139 -14.72 6.41 -9.79
CA GLN A 139 -14.69 6.73 -11.23
C GLN A 139 -13.52 6.05 -11.95
N MET A 140 -12.32 6.05 -11.36
CA MET A 140 -11.15 5.38 -11.92
C MET A 140 -11.36 3.88 -12.14
N LEU A 141 -12.19 3.23 -11.32
CA LEU A 141 -12.46 1.79 -11.39
C LEU A 141 -13.78 1.44 -12.10
N GLY A 142 -14.54 2.42 -12.59
CA GLY A 142 -15.88 2.18 -13.11
C GLY A 142 -16.87 1.68 -12.03
N PHE A 143 -16.61 1.98 -10.77
CA PHE A 143 -17.45 1.59 -9.65
C PHE A 143 -18.68 2.49 -9.55
N PRO A 144 -19.87 1.99 -9.11
CA PRO A 144 -21.08 2.76 -9.14
C PRO A 144 -21.04 4.00 -8.23
N ASP A 145 -21.65 5.09 -8.68
CA ASP A 145 -21.74 6.34 -7.90
C ASP A 145 -22.44 6.16 -6.54
N SER A 146 -23.39 5.23 -6.46
CA SER A 146 -24.11 4.89 -5.22
C SER A 146 -23.26 4.13 -4.20
N ALA A 147 -22.07 3.65 -4.58
CA ALA A 147 -21.17 2.99 -3.67
C ALA A 147 -20.56 3.97 -2.68
N SER A 148 -20.16 3.46 -1.53
CA SER A 148 -19.39 4.19 -0.51
C SER A 148 -17.92 3.83 -0.54
N GLY A 149 -17.12 4.59 0.22
CA GLY A 149 -15.73 4.29 0.44
C GLY A 149 -15.15 5.06 1.61
N THR A 150 -13.92 4.72 1.98
CA THR A 150 -13.18 5.41 3.04
C THR A 150 -11.69 5.37 2.76
N LEU A 151 -11.00 6.49 3.04
CA LEU A 151 -9.54 6.54 2.99
C LEU A 151 -8.96 6.02 4.30
N VAL A 152 -8.01 5.10 4.18
CA VAL A 152 -7.37 4.39 5.30
C VAL A 152 -5.85 4.44 5.19
N SER A 153 -5.13 3.86 6.15
CA SER A 153 -3.66 3.85 6.18
C SER A 153 -3.00 3.04 5.05
N GLY A 154 -3.72 2.15 4.39
CA GLY A 154 -3.18 1.35 3.28
C GLY A 154 -3.97 0.07 3.04
N GLY A 155 -3.51 -0.73 2.09
CA GLY A 155 -4.20 -1.91 1.58
C GLY A 155 -4.61 -2.93 2.62
N SER A 156 -3.80 -3.17 3.64
CA SER A 156 -4.18 -4.08 4.71
C SER A 156 -5.45 -3.63 5.44
N MET A 157 -5.56 -2.33 5.74
CA MET A 157 -6.74 -1.77 6.37
C MET A 157 -7.92 -1.72 5.38
N ALA A 158 -7.67 -1.40 4.12
CA ALA A 158 -8.71 -1.40 3.09
C ALA A 158 -9.32 -2.81 2.90
N ASN A 159 -8.49 -3.85 2.86
CA ASN A 159 -8.95 -5.25 2.83
C ASN A 159 -9.73 -5.62 4.10
N ILE A 160 -9.26 -5.23 5.29
CA ILE A 160 -10.00 -5.47 6.55
C ILE A 160 -11.38 -4.84 6.50
N ILE A 161 -11.52 -3.60 6.02
CA ILE A 161 -12.83 -2.93 5.87
C ILE A 161 -13.77 -3.77 4.96
N GLY A 162 -13.33 -4.10 3.74
CA GLY A 162 -14.14 -4.89 2.80
C GLY A 162 -14.54 -6.26 3.36
N LEU A 163 -13.59 -6.97 3.99
CA LEU A 163 -13.83 -8.29 4.58
C LEU A 163 -14.70 -8.23 5.84
N THR A 164 -14.65 -7.14 6.62
CA THR A 164 -15.55 -6.91 7.74
C THR A 164 -17.00 -6.78 7.27
N VAL A 165 -17.23 -5.99 6.21
CA VAL A 165 -18.55 -5.85 5.59
C VAL A 165 -19.02 -7.20 5.06
N ALA A 166 -18.17 -7.94 4.34
CA ALA A 166 -18.46 -9.28 3.83
C ALA A 166 -18.88 -10.24 4.96
N ARG A 167 -18.13 -10.27 6.07
CA ARG A 167 -18.45 -11.07 7.24
C ARG A 167 -19.85 -10.72 7.79
N ASN A 168 -20.10 -9.44 8.03
CA ASN A 168 -21.34 -8.99 8.63
C ASN A 168 -22.56 -9.29 7.73
N VAL A 169 -22.44 -9.05 6.41
CA VAL A 169 -23.52 -9.35 5.44
C VAL A 169 -23.78 -10.84 5.32
N LYS A 170 -22.73 -11.68 5.38
CA LYS A 170 -22.85 -13.13 5.18
C LYS A 170 -23.02 -13.92 6.46
N ALA A 171 -22.89 -13.32 7.64
CA ALA A 171 -23.01 -14.01 8.93
C ALA A 171 -24.38 -14.66 9.14
N GLY A 172 -25.46 -14.00 8.74
CA GLY A 172 -26.85 -14.45 9.00
C GLY A 172 -27.35 -14.10 10.39
N VAL A 173 -26.56 -13.37 11.17
CA VAL A 173 -26.84 -12.86 12.51
C VAL A 173 -26.19 -11.49 12.66
N ASP A 174 -26.68 -10.65 13.53
CA ASP A 174 -26.01 -9.40 13.87
C ASP A 174 -24.75 -9.67 14.70
N VAL A 175 -23.61 -9.72 13.99
CA VAL A 175 -22.30 -9.98 14.62
C VAL A 175 -21.86 -8.82 15.52
N ARG A 176 -22.37 -7.61 15.30
CA ARG A 176 -22.02 -6.44 16.13
C ARG A 176 -22.62 -6.58 17.54
N GLU A 177 -23.81 -7.16 17.63
CA GLU A 177 -24.49 -7.35 18.90
C GLU A 177 -24.11 -8.69 19.56
N HIS A 178 -24.08 -9.78 18.77
CA HIS A 178 -24.00 -11.13 19.31
C HIS A 178 -22.60 -11.76 19.19
N GLY A 179 -21.67 -11.10 18.48
CA GLY A 179 -20.32 -11.60 18.26
C GLY A 179 -20.26 -12.73 17.21
N VAL A 180 -19.03 -13.12 16.84
CA VAL A 180 -18.80 -14.17 15.83
C VAL A 180 -19.19 -15.57 16.31
N SER A 181 -19.26 -15.80 17.61
CA SER A 181 -19.69 -17.08 18.20
C SER A 181 -21.17 -17.42 17.97
N ALA A 182 -21.98 -16.40 17.63
CA ALA A 182 -23.40 -16.60 17.30
C ALA A 182 -23.62 -17.03 15.83
N ILE A 183 -22.59 -17.06 15.00
CA ILE A 183 -22.70 -17.54 13.62
C ILE A 183 -22.94 -19.06 13.63
N GLU A 184 -24.09 -19.48 13.13
CA GLU A 184 -24.51 -20.89 13.19
C GLU A 184 -23.56 -21.84 12.45
N LYS A 185 -23.14 -21.46 11.22
CA LYS A 185 -22.19 -22.22 10.39
C LYS A 185 -20.92 -21.44 10.19
N PRO A 186 -19.74 -22.01 10.50
CA PRO A 186 -18.48 -21.31 10.32
C PRO A 186 -18.32 -20.79 8.88
N LEU A 187 -17.96 -19.50 8.75
CA LEU A 187 -17.81 -18.87 7.45
C LEU A 187 -16.52 -19.34 6.75
N ARG A 188 -16.60 -19.48 5.42
CA ARG A 188 -15.44 -19.72 4.55
C ARG A 188 -15.20 -18.54 3.63
N PHE A 189 -13.95 -18.12 3.59
CA PHE A 189 -13.40 -17.14 2.67
C PHE A 189 -12.42 -17.87 1.74
N TYR A 190 -12.41 -17.54 0.47
CA TYR A 190 -11.58 -18.19 -0.54
C TYR A 190 -10.63 -17.18 -1.18
N GLY A 191 -9.41 -17.58 -1.45
CA GLY A 191 -8.43 -16.80 -2.22
C GLY A 191 -7.36 -17.74 -2.76
N SER A 192 -6.59 -17.31 -3.75
CA SER A 192 -5.51 -18.12 -4.30
C SER A 192 -4.42 -18.41 -3.26
N ASP A 193 -3.57 -19.40 -3.51
CA ASP A 193 -2.38 -19.65 -2.68
C ASP A 193 -1.36 -18.51 -2.78
N GLN A 194 -1.51 -17.60 -3.76
CA GLN A 194 -0.71 -16.38 -3.93
C GLN A 194 -1.29 -15.16 -3.21
N ILE A 195 -2.37 -15.32 -2.44
CA ILE A 195 -3.02 -14.22 -1.72
C ILE A 195 -2.08 -13.57 -0.70
N HIS A 196 -2.14 -12.25 -0.57
CA HIS A 196 -1.30 -11.51 0.36
C HIS A 196 -1.59 -11.88 1.83
N SER A 197 -0.55 -11.90 2.66
CA SER A 197 -0.63 -12.28 4.09
C SER A 197 -1.58 -11.42 4.94
N CYS A 198 -1.94 -10.19 4.50
CA CYS A 198 -2.90 -9.34 5.19
C CYS A 198 -4.28 -10.00 5.32
N HIS A 199 -4.68 -10.85 4.37
CA HIS A 199 -5.96 -11.58 4.45
C HIS A 199 -5.99 -12.60 5.58
N ARG A 200 -4.86 -13.28 5.85
CA ARG A 200 -4.72 -14.13 7.03
C ARG A 200 -4.87 -13.31 8.31
N LYS A 201 -4.14 -12.19 8.42
CA LYS A 201 -4.25 -11.27 9.55
C LYS A 201 -5.68 -10.74 9.71
N ALA A 202 -6.37 -10.45 8.60
CA ALA A 202 -7.77 -10.03 8.62
C ALA A 202 -8.67 -11.11 9.23
N MET A 203 -8.55 -12.40 8.83
CA MET A 203 -9.33 -13.47 9.41
C MET A 203 -9.09 -13.63 10.91
N GLU A 204 -7.83 -13.50 11.34
CA GLU A 204 -7.45 -13.56 12.75
C GLU A 204 -8.05 -12.37 13.53
N ALA A 205 -7.91 -11.15 13.03
CA ALA A 205 -8.45 -9.93 13.65
C ALA A 205 -9.98 -9.90 13.70
N LEU A 206 -10.65 -10.50 12.71
CA LEU A 206 -12.10 -10.60 12.64
C LEU A 206 -12.68 -11.71 13.55
N GLY A 207 -11.84 -12.43 14.29
CA GLY A 207 -12.24 -13.50 15.18
C GLY A 207 -12.67 -14.78 14.47
N LEU A 208 -12.45 -14.89 13.16
CA LEU A 208 -12.80 -16.08 12.37
C LEU A 208 -11.73 -17.17 12.42
N GLY A 209 -10.49 -16.77 12.78
CA GLY A 209 -9.30 -17.61 12.71
C GLY A 209 -8.79 -17.85 11.28
N ASN A 210 -7.50 -18.12 11.15
CA ASN A 210 -6.86 -18.21 9.83
C ASN A 210 -7.37 -19.36 8.96
N ARG A 211 -7.93 -20.42 9.58
CA ARG A 211 -8.54 -21.56 8.86
C ARG A 211 -9.84 -21.18 8.13
N ALA A 212 -10.44 -20.03 8.44
CA ALA A 212 -11.57 -19.53 7.67
C ALA A 212 -11.17 -19.14 6.24
N LEU A 213 -9.90 -18.78 5.99
CA LEU A 213 -9.36 -18.55 4.66
C LEU A 213 -8.89 -19.86 4.03
N ARG A 214 -9.68 -20.40 3.11
CA ARG A 214 -9.31 -21.56 2.30
C ARG A 214 -8.50 -21.11 1.10
N ARG A 215 -7.25 -21.55 1.01
CA ARG A 215 -6.36 -21.28 -0.12
C ARG A 215 -6.68 -22.23 -1.27
N ILE A 216 -6.90 -21.68 -2.44
CA ILE A 216 -7.19 -22.39 -3.66
C ILE A 216 -5.91 -22.45 -4.50
N PRO A 217 -5.55 -23.62 -5.05
CA PRO A 217 -4.39 -23.73 -5.93
C PRO A 217 -4.52 -22.80 -7.14
N THR A 218 -3.39 -22.37 -7.65
CA THR A 218 -3.32 -21.56 -8.87
C THR A 218 -3.16 -22.42 -10.11
N ASP A 219 -3.48 -21.84 -11.28
CA ASP A 219 -3.18 -22.39 -12.59
C ASP A 219 -1.69 -22.16 -12.98
N ALA A 220 -1.28 -22.59 -14.15
CA ALA A 220 0.08 -22.39 -14.67
C ALA A 220 0.47 -20.89 -14.80
N GLY A 221 -0.52 -20.00 -14.91
CA GLY A 221 -0.34 -18.55 -14.93
C GLY A 221 -0.36 -17.91 -13.54
N LEU A 222 -0.31 -18.70 -12.48
CA LEU A 222 -0.35 -18.26 -11.07
C LEU A 222 -1.64 -17.48 -10.70
N ARG A 223 -2.74 -17.72 -11.43
CA ARG A 223 -4.08 -17.20 -11.16
C ARG A 223 -4.89 -18.24 -10.41
N ILE A 224 -5.87 -17.80 -9.62
CA ILE A 224 -6.76 -18.73 -8.92
C ILE A 224 -7.42 -19.70 -9.90
N ASN A 225 -7.35 -21.00 -9.60
CA ASN A 225 -7.99 -22.02 -10.42
C ASN A 225 -9.51 -22.06 -10.12
N ILE A 226 -10.32 -21.65 -11.10
CA ILE A 226 -11.79 -21.53 -10.97
C ILE A 226 -12.46 -22.88 -10.72
N ASP A 227 -11.99 -23.95 -11.37
CA ASP A 227 -12.59 -25.29 -11.17
C ASP A 227 -12.29 -25.84 -9.78
N ALA A 228 -11.06 -25.66 -9.31
CA ALA A 228 -10.66 -25.99 -7.95
C ALA A 228 -11.47 -25.18 -6.92
N LEU A 229 -11.75 -23.89 -7.20
CA LEU A 229 -12.59 -23.05 -6.34
C LEU A 229 -14.03 -23.59 -6.28
N ARG A 230 -14.63 -23.96 -7.42
CA ARG A 230 -15.97 -24.57 -7.46
C ARG A 230 -16.03 -25.86 -6.63
N ALA A 231 -15.05 -26.74 -6.81
CA ALA A 231 -14.96 -27.98 -6.03
C ALA A 231 -14.85 -27.69 -4.53
N ALA A 232 -14.00 -26.75 -4.13
CA ALA A 232 -13.82 -26.34 -2.75
C ALA A 232 -15.10 -25.80 -2.10
N ILE A 233 -15.90 -25.02 -2.84
CA ILE A 233 -17.19 -24.50 -2.37
C ILE A 233 -18.19 -25.65 -2.09
N VAL A 234 -18.26 -26.64 -2.99
CA VAL A 234 -19.14 -27.79 -2.83
C VAL A 234 -18.73 -28.63 -1.61
N GLU A 235 -17.43 -28.92 -1.48
CA GLU A 235 -16.87 -29.67 -0.35
C GLU A 235 -17.16 -28.98 1.01
N ASP A 236 -16.92 -27.65 1.09
CA ASP A 236 -17.14 -26.90 2.32
C ASP A 236 -18.63 -26.88 2.72
N ARG A 237 -19.54 -26.75 1.75
CA ARG A 237 -21.00 -26.85 2.03
C ARG A 237 -21.36 -28.23 2.57
N ALA A 238 -20.83 -29.30 1.96
CA ALA A 238 -21.07 -30.67 2.43
C ALA A 238 -20.47 -30.91 3.83
N ALA A 239 -19.36 -30.25 4.16
CA ALA A 239 -18.72 -30.31 5.47
C ALA A 239 -19.37 -29.37 6.52
N GLY A 240 -20.47 -28.69 6.20
CA GLY A 240 -21.23 -27.86 7.14
C GLY A 240 -20.72 -26.42 7.27
N PHE A 241 -19.76 -25.99 6.44
CA PHE A 241 -19.33 -24.58 6.39
C PHE A 241 -20.29 -23.74 5.55
N LYS A 242 -20.25 -22.42 5.77
CA LYS A 242 -20.97 -21.43 4.96
C LYS A 242 -19.98 -20.67 4.07
N PRO A 243 -19.93 -20.96 2.76
CA PRO A 243 -19.20 -20.12 1.82
C PRO A 243 -19.69 -18.66 1.91
N ALA A 244 -18.78 -17.72 2.14
CA ALA A 244 -19.12 -16.32 2.42
C ALA A 244 -18.51 -15.35 1.44
N CYS A 245 -17.24 -15.50 1.09
CA CYS A 245 -16.52 -14.52 0.29
C CYS A 245 -15.46 -15.18 -0.59
N VAL A 246 -15.30 -14.69 -1.82
CA VAL A 246 -14.12 -14.96 -2.64
C VAL A 246 -13.33 -13.67 -2.83
N VAL A 247 -12.01 -13.76 -2.68
CA VAL A 247 -11.06 -12.68 -2.91
C VAL A 247 -10.36 -12.92 -4.24
N GLY A 248 -10.56 -12.02 -5.20
CA GLY A 248 -9.80 -11.98 -6.44
C GLY A 248 -8.63 -11.00 -6.30
N ASN A 249 -7.48 -11.36 -6.87
CA ASN A 249 -6.31 -10.49 -6.86
C ASN A 249 -6.23 -9.73 -8.19
N ALA A 250 -6.24 -8.40 -8.13
CA ALA A 250 -5.80 -7.58 -9.25
C ALA A 250 -4.29 -7.33 -9.09
N GLY A 251 -3.49 -8.34 -9.41
CA GLY A 251 -2.05 -8.35 -9.23
C GLY A 251 -1.59 -8.94 -7.89
N THR A 252 -1.11 -10.18 -7.91
CA THR A 252 -0.51 -10.82 -6.73
C THR A 252 0.83 -10.19 -6.36
N VAL A 253 1.17 -10.16 -5.07
CA VAL A 253 2.40 -9.52 -4.60
C VAL A 253 3.66 -10.18 -5.12
N ASN A 254 3.66 -11.50 -5.35
CA ASN A 254 4.84 -12.24 -5.79
C ASN A 254 5.17 -12.01 -7.26
N THR A 255 4.21 -12.12 -8.15
CA THR A 255 4.43 -12.19 -9.60
C THR A 255 3.60 -11.19 -10.41
N GLY A 256 2.67 -10.49 -9.76
CA GLY A 256 1.76 -9.59 -10.45
C GLY A 256 0.63 -10.29 -11.22
N ALA A 257 0.44 -11.61 -11.03
CA ALA A 257 -0.64 -12.33 -11.70
C ALA A 257 -2.00 -11.72 -11.34
N ILE A 258 -2.85 -11.54 -12.34
CA ILE A 258 -4.22 -11.03 -12.18
C ILE A 258 -5.18 -12.19 -12.36
N ASP A 259 -6.03 -12.43 -11.38
CA ASP A 259 -7.11 -13.43 -11.45
C ASP A 259 -8.15 -13.05 -12.53
N ASP A 260 -8.86 -14.01 -13.08
CA ASP A 260 -10.00 -13.72 -13.97
C ASP A 260 -11.16 -13.13 -13.15
N LEU A 261 -11.13 -11.79 -12.99
CA LEU A 261 -12.10 -11.07 -12.16
C LEU A 261 -13.53 -11.21 -12.67
N ARG A 262 -13.73 -11.35 -14.01
CA ARG A 262 -15.06 -11.58 -14.61
C ARG A 262 -15.59 -12.95 -14.24
N ALA A 263 -14.76 -13.98 -14.38
CA ALA A 263 -15.15 -15.34 -13.99
C ALA A 263 -15.43 -15.46 -12.50
N LEU A 264 -14.62 -14.80 -11.65
CA LEU A 264 -14.83 -14.74 -10.20
C LEU A 264 -16.12 -14.02 -9.83
N ALA A 265 -16.40 -12.87 -10.45
CA ALA A 265 -17.64 -12.13 -10.22
C ALA A 265 -18.88 -12.97 -10.58
N LYS A 266 -18.85 -13.65 -11.73
CA LYS A 266 -19.91 -14.56 -12.17
C LYS A 266 -20.10 -15.69 -11.17
N LEU A 267 -19.02 -16.38 -10.79
CA LEU A 267 -19.05 -17.47 -9.81
C LEU A 267 -19.59 -16.98 -8.46
N ALA A 268 -19.12 -15.84 -7.97
CA ALA A 268 -19.58 -15.27 -6.71
C ALA A 268 -21.09 -15.00 -6.72
N HIS A 269 -21.60 -14.46 -7.83
CA HIS A 269 -23.03 -14.23 -8.01
C HIS A 269 -23.83 -15.54 -8.01
N GLU A 270 -23.38 -16.54 -8.79
CA GLU A 270 -24.01 -17.87 -8.89
C GLU A 270 -24.06 -18.58 -7.53
N GLU A 271 -23.00 -18.49 -6.74
CA GLU A 271 -22.83 -19.18 -5.47
C GLU A 271 -23.30 -18.36 -4.26
N GLY A 272 -23.77 -17.12 -4.47
CA GLY A 272 -24.22 -16.23 -3.41
C GLY A 272 -23.11 -15.74 -2.47
N LEU A 273 -21.87 -15.65 -2.98
CA LEU A 273 -20.71 -15.16 -2.24
C LEU A 273 -20.60 -13.62 -2.32
N TRP A 274 -19.87 -13.04 -1.39
CA TRP A 274 -19.33 -11.69 -1.52
C TRP A 274 -18.09 -11.74 -2.41
N PHE A 275 -18.01 -10.88 -3.42
CA PHE A 275 -16.83 -10.75 -4.26
C PHE A 275 -16.00 -9.54 -3.80
N HIS A 276 -14.87 -9.81 -3.19
CA HIS A 276 -13.88 -8.80 -2.80
C HIS A 276 -12.71 -8.82 -3.77
N VAL A 277 -12.22 -7.65 -4.19
CA VAL A 277 -11.00 -7.55 -5.00
C VAL A 277 -9.90 -6.89 -4.17
N ASP A 278 -8.82 -7.65 -3.93
CA ASP A 278 -7.55 -7.07 -3.51
C ASP A 278 -6.88 -6.43 -4.72
N GLY A 279 -7.10 -5.14 -4.87
CA GLY A 279 -6.58 -4.31 -5.94
C GLY A 279 -5.41 -3.43 -5.52
N CYS A 280 -4.82 -3.68 -4.34
CA CYS A 280 -3.74 -2.87 -3.76
C CYS A 280 -2.53 -2.70 -4.69
N ILE A 281 -2.30 -3.66 -5.59
CA ILE A 281 -1.26 -3.58 -6.62
C ILE A 281 -1.84 -3.04 -7.93
N GLY A 282 -2.84 -3.71 -8.50
CA GLY A 282 -3.22 -3.51 -9.89
C GLY A 282 -4.58 -2.88 -10.13
N ALA A 283 -5.39 -2.50 -9.12
CA ALA A 283 -6.67 -1.86 -9.39
C ALA A 283 -6.52 -0.64 -10.31
N LEU A 284 -5.47 0.16 -10.11
CA LEU A 284 -5.19 1.36 -10.88
C LEU A 284 -4.76 1.10 -12.34
N ILE A 285 -4.55 -0.16 -12.75
CA ILE A 285 -4.43 -0.51 -14.17
C ILE A 285 -5.69 -0.12 -14.94
N ALA A 286 -6.83 -0.02 -14.27
CA ALA A 286 -8.09 0.43 -14.88
C ALA A 286 -7.98 1.80 -15.58
N ILE A 287 -7.07 2.68 -15.14
CA ILE A 287 -6.82 3.97 -15.81
C ILE A 287 -5.68 3.94 -16.83
N ALA A 288 -5.02 2.79 -17.05
CA ALA A 288 -3.92 2.63 -17.98
C ALA A 288 -4.45 2.40 -19.42
N PRO A 289 -4.24 3.33 -20.38
CA PRO A 289 -4.89 3.25 -21.70
C PRO A 289 -4.68 1.95 -22.46
N GLN A 290 -3.49 1.34 -22.32
CA GLN A 290 -3.13 0.12 -23.04
C GLN A 290 -3.48 -1.16 -22.26
N ASN A 291 -3.55 -1.10 -20.93
CA ASN A 291 -3.65 -2.28 -20.09
C ASN A 291 -4.94 -2.38 -19.26
N ALA A 292 -5.86 -1.39 -19.32
CA ALA A 292 -7.10 -1.36 -18.53
C ALA A 292 -7.94 -2.66 -18.65
N HIS A 293 -7.93 -3.30 -19.83
CA HIS A 293 -8.65 -4.54 -20.09
C HIS A 293 -8.23 -5.71 -19.16
N ARG A 294 -7.02 -5.67 -18.60
CA ARG A 294 -6.47 -6.73 -17.72
C ARG A 294 -7.20 -6.86 -16.40
N VAL A 295 -7.81 -5.79 -15.91
CA VAL A 295 -8.57 -5.76 -14.66
C VAL A 295 -10.09 -5.67 -14.87
N ALA A 296 -10.54 -5.95 -16.10
CA ALA A 296 -11.97 -5.96 -16.41
C ALA A 296 -12.72 -6.97 -15.51
N GLY A 297 -13.84 -6.54 -14.94
CA GLY A 297 -14.59 -7.27 -13.91
C GLY A 297 -14.40 -6.70 -12.50
N ILE A 298 -13.42 -5.81 -12.29
CA ILE A 298 -13.26 -5.11 -11.00
C ILE A 298 -14.49 -4.26 -10.67
N GLU A 299 -15.13 -3.71 -11.68
CA GLU A 299 -16.35 -2.91 -11.60
C GLU A 299 -17.55 -3.71 -11.07
N TRP A 300 -17.48 -5.05 -11.03
CA TRP A 300 -18.54 -5.93 -10.53
C TRP A 300 -18.33 -6.38 -9.09
N ALA A 301 -17.20 -6.03 -8.48
CA ALA A 301 -16.91 -6.40 -7.11
C ALA A 301 -17.93 -5.81 -6.11
N ASP A 302 -18.19 -6.50 -4.99
CA ASP A 302 -18.94 -5.97 -3.86
C ASP A 302 -18.08 -5.03 -3.02
N SER A 303 -16.76 -5.27 -2.99
CA SER A 303 -15.79 -4.38 -2.37
C SER A 303 -14.43 -4.47 -3.04
N VAL A 304 -13.68 -3.35 -3.02
CA VAL A 304 -12.33 -3.24 -3.60
C VAL A 304 -11.42 -2.54 -2.60
N ALA A 305 -10.22 -3.08 -2.42
CA ALA A 305 -9.11 -2.40 -1.76
C ALA A 305 -8.12 -1.87 -2.81
N LEU A 306 -7.69 -0.61 -2.68
CA LEU A 306 -6.67 -0.02 -3.55
C LEU A 306 -5.75 0.90 -2.76
N ASP A 307 -4.53 1.12 -3.27
CA ASP A 307 -3.49 1.90 -2.62
C ASP A 307 -3.02 3.09 -3.49
N PRO A 308 -3.61 4.31 -3.29
CA PRO A 308 -3.10 5.51 -3.94
C PRO A 308 -1.62 5.79 -3.65
N HIS A 309 -1.10 5.38 -2.49
CA HIS A 309 0.32 5.53 -2.16
C HIS A 309 1.25 4.60 -2.97
N LYS A 310 0.71 3.63 -3.73
CA LYS A 310 1.49 2.78 -4.66
C LYS A 310 1.57 3.44 -6.03
N TRP A 311 0.62 3.23 -6.90
CA TRP A 311 0.72 3.62 -8.32
C TRP A 311 0.11 5.01 -8.67
N LEU A 312 -0.53 5.72 -7.72
CA LEU A 312 -0.75 7.16 -7.83
C LEU A 312 0.39 7.96 -7.19
N HIS A 313 1.46 7.29 -6.76
CA HIS A 313 2.67 7.90 -6.22
C HIS A 313 2.39 8.92 -5.10
N SER A 314 1.29 8.77 -4.36
CA SER A 314 1.06 9.61 -3.19
C SER A 314 2.05 9.26 -2.08
N PRO A 315 2.51 10.22 -1.29
CA PRO A 315 3.32 9.92 -0.11
C PRO A 315 2.59 8.96 0.85
N PHE A 316 3.36 8.13 1.57
CA PHE A 316 2.81 7.32 2.65
C PHE A 316 2.20 8.21 3.73
N GLU A 317 1.00 7.84 4.24
CA GLU A 317 0.23 6.68 3.84
C GLU A 317 -1.16 7.07 3.32
N VAL A 318 -1.67 6.34 2.33
CA VAL A 318 -3.08 6.40 1.92
C VAL A 318 -3.48 5.13 1.16
N GLY A 319 -4.48 4.42 1.67
CA GLY A 319 -5.25 3.37 1.01
C GLY A 319 -6.70 3.79 0.86
N CYS A 320 -7.48 3.07 0.09
CA CYS A 320 -8.92 3.30 -0.07
C CYS A 320 -9.66 1.95 -0.10
N ALA A 321 -10.72 1.86 0.68
CA ALA A 321 -11.70 0.78 0.60
C ALA A 321 -12.95 1.32 -0.09
N LEU A 322 -13.43 0.62 -1.10
CA LEU A 322 -14.71 0.88 -1.76
C LEU A 322 -15.68 -0.27 -1.47
N VAL A 323 -16.93 0.05 -1.21
CA VAL A 323 -17.99 -0.93 -0.93
C VAL A 323 -19.23 -0.56 -1.72
N ARG A 324 -19.73 -1.51 -2.52
CA ARG A 324 -20.86 -1.32 -3.42
C ARG A 324 -22.15 -0.98 -2.68
N ASP A 325 -22.50 -1.74 -1.65
CA ASP A 325 -23.64 -1.47 -0.78
C ASP A 325 -23.25 -0.48 0.34
N ALA A 326 -23.49 0.80 0.10
CA ALA A 326 -23.19 1.88 1.04
C ALA A 326 -23.94 1.71 2.37
N ALA A 327 -25.16 1.17 2.34
CA ALA A 327 -25.94 0.95 3.55
C ALA A 327 -25.34 -0.18 4.40
N ALA A 328 -24.90 -1.29 3.78
CA ALA A 328 -24.20 -2.36 4.46
C ALA A 328 -22.86 -1.89 5.04
N HIS A 329 -22.12 -1.04 4.29
CA HIS A 329 -20.87 -0.45 4.75
C HIS A 329 -21.12 0.36 6.03
N ARG A 330 -22.02 1.32 5.97
CA ARG A 330 -22.36 2.17 7.12
C ARG A 330 -22.88 1.35 8.30
N ARG A 331 -23.82 0.42 8.10
CA ARG A 331 -24.32 -0.47 9.16
C ARG A 331 -23.22 -1.27 9.85
N THR A 332 -22.14 -1.56 9.13
CA THR A 332 -21.02 -2.34 9.70
C THR A 332 -20.23 -1.54 10.74
N PHE A 333 -20.06 -0.23 10.56
CA PHE A 333 -19.16 0.56 11.40
C PHE A 333 -19.82 1.69 12.18
N ALA A 334 -20.99 2.19 11.75
CA ALA A 334 -21.61 3.35 12.37
C ALA A 334 -21.90 3.12 13.85
N VAL A 335 -21.36 3.98 14.70
CA VAL A 335 -21.65 4.11 16.11
C VAL A 335 -21.71 5.61 16.41
N THR A 336 -22.90 6.09 16.76
CA THR A 336 -23.11 7.50 17.05
C THR A 336 -23.29 7.70 18.55
N PRO A 337 -22.19 7.97 19.31
CA PRO A 337 -22.32 8.33 20.71
C PRO A 337 -22.96 9.71 20.85
N GLU A 338 -23.57 9.98 22.01
CA GLU A 338 -24.32 11.22 22.28
C GLU A 338 -23.56 12.51 21.93
N TYR A 339 -22.25 12.56 22.22
CA TYR A 339 -21.41 13.75 21.94
C TYR A 339 -21.08 13.94 20.44
N LEU A 340 -21.44 13.01 19.58
CA LEU A 340 -21.26 13.07 18.13
C LEU A 340 -22.59 13.10 17.36
N GLU A 341 -23.70 13.39 18.03
CA GLU A 341 -24.99 13.50 17.35
C GLU A 341 -24.98 14.64 16.31
N SER A 342 -25.54 14.31 15.13
CA SER A 342 -25.66 15.29 14.05
C SER A 342 -26.66 16.38 14.40
N THR A 343 -26.30 17.62 14.06
CA THR A 343 -27.18 18.77 14.21
C THR A 343 -27.69 19.23 12.83
N PRO A 344 -28.85 19.90 12.73
CA PRO A 344 -29.38 20.33 11.43
C PRO A 344 -28.55 21.46 10.77
N ARG A 345 -27.63 22.07 11.49
CA ARG A 345 -26.73 23.14 11.02
C ARG A 345 -25.51 23.28 11.93
N GLY A 346 -24.50 23.97 11.44
CA GLY A 346 -23.22 24.19 12.17
C GLY A 346 -22.20 23.08 11.89
N LEU A 347 -21.18 23.01 12.71
CA LEU A 347 -20.03 22.10 12.49
C LEU A 347 -20.44 20.62 12.51
N ALA A 348 -21.39 20.22 13.34
CA ALA A 348 -21.87 18.85 13.45
C ALA A 348 -22.93 18.45 12.42
N SER A 349 -23.26 19.30 11.43
CA SER A 349 -24.27 19.00 10.39
C SER A 349 -23.71 18.20 9.20
N GLY A 350 -22.43 17.96 9.14
CA GLY A 350 -21.78 17.22 8.05
C GLY A 350 -21.91 15.70 8.20
N GLU A 351 -21.40 15.00 7.19
CA GLU A 351 -21.28 13.54 7.23
C GLU A 351 -20.20 13.10 8.23
N TRP A 352 -20.50 12.02 8.97
CA TRP A 352 -19.55 11.42 9.89
C TRP A 352 -18.75 10.32 9.17
N LEU A 353 -17.55 10.65 8.72
CA LEU A 353 -16.70 9.74 7.93
C LEU A 353 -16.19 8.54 8.74
N HIS A 354 -16.17 8.63 10.08
CA HIS A 354 -15.83 7.51 10.95
C HIS A 354 -16.89 6.38 10.89
N ASP A 355 -18.09 6.65 10.41
CA ASP A 355 -19.13 5.65 10.21
C ASP A 355 -18.79 4.60 9.13
N TYR A 356 -17.70 4.80 8.39
CA TYR A 356 -17.23 3.90 7.32
C TYR A 356 -15.93 3.17 7.66
N GLY A 357 -15.51 3.18 8.92
CA GLY A 357 -14.27 2.52 9.33
C GLY A 357 -14.05 2.44 10.83
N LEU A 358 -12.86 1.98 11.22
CA LEU A 358 -12.52 1.75 12.62
C LEU A 358 -11.94 2.99 13.32
N GLN A 359 -11.59 4.04 12.56
CA GLN A 359 -10.88 5.20 13.08
C GLN A 359 -11.85 6.36 13.33
N THR A 360 -12.01 6.78 14.57
CA THR A 360 -12.75 8.01 14.92
C THR A 360 -11.92 9.24 14.59
N SER A 361 -10.65 9.28 14.99
CA SER A 361 -9.71 10.33 14.58
C SER A 361 -9.00 9.90 13.30
N ARG A 362 -9.11 10.73 12.24
CA ARG A 362 -8.57 10.45 10.92
C ARG A 362 -7.72 11.63 10.42
N GLY A 363 -6.53 11.34 9.91
CA GLY A 363 -5.70 12.33 9.23
C GLY A 363 -6.27 12.76 7.87
N PHE A 364 -5.89 13.93 7.42
CA PHE A 364 -6.31 14.50 6.13
C PHE A 364 -5.55 13.87 4.95
N ARG A 365 -5.76 12.57 4.72
CA ARG A 365 -5.08 11.78 3.65
C ARG A 365 -5.48 12.21 2.24
N ALA A 366 -6.68 12.78 2.06
CA ALA A 366 -7.18 13.16 0.77
C ALA A 366 -6.37 14.28 0.10
N LEU A 367 -5.83 15.24 0.86
CA LEU A 367 -5.23 16.45 0.31
C LEU A 367 -4.05 16.14 -0.63
N LYS A 368 -3.16 15.24 -0.23
CA LYS A 368 -2.02 14.81 -1.05
C LYS A 368 -2.42 14.12 -2.36
N VAL A 369 -3.47 13.29 -2.32
CA VAL A 369 -4.03 12.63 -3.52
C VAL A 369 -4.70 13.66 -4.42
N TRP A 370 -5.51 14.52 -3.83
CA TRP A 370 -6.25 15.57 -4.54
C TRP A 370 -5.31 16.51 -5.28
N MET A 371 -4.29 17.03 -4.60
CA MET A 371 -3.31 17.96 -5.21
C MET A 371 -2.56 17.30 -6.36
N ALA A 372 -2.08 16.06 -6.19
CA ALA A 372 -1.36 15.35 -7.23
C ALA A 372 -2.25 15.06 -8.46
N LEU A 373 -3.50 14.64 -8.27
CA LEU A 373 -4.45 14.42 -9.36
C LEU A 373 -4.83 15.72 -10.06
N LYS A 374 -4.98 16.82 -9.33
CA LYS A 374 -5.30 18.14 -9.93
C LYS A 374 -4.14 18.68 -10.75
N GLU A 375 -2.90 18.50 -10.29
CA GLU A 375 -1.71 18.99 -11.02
C GLU A 375 -1.41 18.16 -12.27
N HIS A 376 -1.46 16.83 -12.13
CA HIS A 376 -0.95 15.95 -13.18
C HIS A 376 -2.03 15.35 -14.08
N GLY A 377 -3.28 15.30 -13.61
CA GLY A 377 -4.40 14.63 -14.29
C GLY A 377 -4.30 13.10 -14.26
N VAL A 378 -5.45 12.43 -14.23
CA VAL A 378 -5.55 10.96 -14.17
C VAL A 378 -4.90 10.27 -15.38
N GLU A 379 -4.97 10.89 -16.57
CA GLU A 379 -4.38 10.34 -17.79
C GLU A 379 -2.85 10.21 -17.72
N LYS A 380 -2.16 11.15 -17.06
CA LYS A 380 -0.72 11.05 -16.86
C LYS A 380 -0.36 9.87 -15.97
N PHE A 381 -1.12 9.64 -14.90
CA PHE A 381 -0.93 8.46 -14.05
C PHE A 381 -1.18 7.16 -14.84
N GLY A 382 -2.21 7.11 -15.68
CA GLY A 382 -2.46 5.97 -16.56
C GLY A 382 -1.28 5.66 -17.50
N ARG A 383 -0.71 6.70 -18.12
CA ARG A 383 0.50 6.54 -18.96
C ARG A 383 1.74 6.10 -18.17
N LEU A 384 1.91 6.55 -16.92
CA LEU A 384 3.00 6.09 -16.05
C LEU A 384 2.85 4.61 -15.68
N ILE A 385 1.62 4.13 -15.47
CA ILE A 385 1.33 2.71 -15.25
C ILE A 385 1.71 1.90 -16.49
N ASP A 386 1.27 2.31 -17.68
CA ASP A 386 1.66 1.66 -18.94
C ASP A 386 3.19 1.67 -19.14
N GLN A 387 3.86 2.78 -18.79
CA GLN A 387 5.32 2.88 -18.84
C GLN A 387 5.99 1.84 -17.94
N ASN A 388 5.55 1.68 -16.69
CA ASN A 388 6.13 0.69 -15.77
C ASN A 388 5.92 -0.74 -16.27
N ILE A 389 4.75 -1.05 -16.87
CA ILE A 389 4.48 -2.36 -17.49
C ILE A 389 5.42 -2.59 -18.68
N ALA A 390 5.60 -1.58 -19.54
CA ALA A 390 6.52 -1.66 -20.67
C ALA A 390 7.99 -1.79 -20.24
N GLN A 391 8.38 -1.16 -19.13
CA GLN A 391 9.73 -1.29 -18.55
C GLN A 391 10.01 -2.72 -18.07
N VAL A 392 9.04 -3.39 -17.47
CA VAL A 392 9.18 -4.81 -17.08
C VAL A 392 9.31 -5.71 -18.31
N SER A 393 8.53 -5.47 -19.34
CA SER A 393 8.67 -6.21 -20.62
C SER A 393 10.05 -5.99 -21.25
N TYR A 394 10.58 -4.77 -21.17
CA TYR A 394 11.93 -4.45 -21.61
C TYR A 394 12.99 -5.22 -20.81
N LEU A 395 12.90 -5.22 -19.48
CA LEU A 395 13.82 -5.98 -18.62
C LEU A 395 13.74 -7.48 -18.91
N ALA A 396 12.55 -8.03 -19.11
CA ALA A 396 12.38 -9.44 -19.49
C ALA A 396 13.11 -9.77 -20.80
N GLY A 397 13.03 -8.89 -21.79
CA GLY A 397 13.79 -9.04 -23.05
C GLY A 397 15.31 -9.02 -22.86
N LEU A 398 15.84 -8.19 -21.93
CA LEU A 398 17.26 -8.20 -21.60
C LEU A 398 17.69 -9.52 -20.93
N ILE A 399 16.83 -10.06 -20.04
CA ILE A 399 17.08 -11.32 -19.36
C ILE A 399 17.07 -12.49 -20.37
N GLU A 400 16.12 -12.54 -21.28
CA GLU A 400 16.01 -13.58 -22.32
C GLU A 400 17.19 -13.55 -23.30
N ALA A 401 17.77 -12.36 -23.55
CA ALA A 401 18.92 -12.18 -24.42
C ALA A 401 20.26 -12.58 -23.78
N GLU A 402 20.35 -12.70 -22.46
CA GLU A 402 21.57 -13.01 -21.72
C GLU A 402 21.56 -14.51 -21.29
N PRO A 403 22.41 -15.38 -21.87
CA PRO A 403 22.37 -16.82 -21.61
C PRO A 403 22.60 -17.23 -20.16
N SER A 404 23.21 -16.36 -19.33
CA SER A 404 23.45 -16.60 -17.91
C SER A 404 22.30 -16.15 -17.02
N LEU A 405 21.21 -15.62 -17.57
CA LEU A 405 20.01 -15.21 -16.84
C LEU A 405 18.83 -16.12 -17.22
N GLU A 406 17.91 -16.28 -16.29
CA GLU A 406 16.70 -17.12 -16.46
C GLU A 406 15.48 -16.41 -15.89
N LEU A 407 14.35 -16.42 -16.63
CA LEU A 407 13.05 -15.95 -16.16
C LEU A 407 12.28 -17.05 -15.44
N ALA A 408 11.60 -16.71 -14.35
CA ALA A 408 10.68 -17.63 -13.65
C ALA A 408 9.41 -17.91 -14.48
N ALA A 409 8.88 -16.87 -15.12
CA ALA A 409 7.71 -16.87 -15.99
C ALA A 409 7.65 -15.54 -16.75
N ALA A 410 6.89 -15.50 -17.83
CA ALA A 410 6.59 -14.25 -18.54
C ALA A 410 5.88 -13.26 -17.58
N PRO A 411 6.32 -11.99 -17.48
CA PRO A 411 5.72 -11.04 -16.57
C PRO A 411 4.30 -10.67 -17.00
N THR A 412 3.41 -10.51 -16.03
CA THR A 412 2.00 -10.18 -16.28
C THR A 412 1.75 -8.67 -16.29
N ILE A 413 2.35 -7.96 -15.33
CA ILE A 413 2.24 -6.51 -15.18
C ILE A 413 3.61 -5.89 -14.93
N ASN A 414 3.82 -5.28 -13.79
CA ASN A 414 5.05 -4.53 -13.45
C ASN A 414 5.98 -5.28 -12.48
N ILE A 415 5.89 -6.61 -12.45
CA ILE A 415 6.76 -7.47 -11.64
C ILE A 415 7.42 -8.50 -12.57
N VAL A 416 8.73 -8.68 -12.43
CA VAL A 416 9.50 -9.74 -13.09
C VAL A 416 10.31 -10.50 -12.04
N CYS A 417 10.32 -11.82 -12.17
CA CYS A 417 11.12 -12.73 -11.36
C CYS A 417 12.16 -13.42 -12.25
N PHE A 418 13.44 -13.33 -11.89
CA PHE A 418 14.53 -13.87 -12.67
C PHE A 418 15.70 -14.28 -11.77
N ARG A 419 16.73 -14.94 -12.32
CA ARG A 419 17.94 -15.28 -11.58
C ARG A 419 19.16 -15.37 -12.48
N TYR A 420 20.34 -15.27 -11.87
CA TYR A 420 21.59 -15.65 -12.49
C TYR A 420 21.76 -17.18 -12.38
N GLN A 421 22.00 -17.86 -13.52
CA GLN A 421 22.03 -19.32 -13.63
C GLN A 421 23.31 -19.80 -14.31
N PRO A 422 24.38 -20.09 -13.53
CA PRO A 422 25.65 -20.61 -14.07
C PRO A 422 25.71 -22.15 -14.17
N GLY A 423 24.59 -22.85 -14.09
CA GLY A 423 24.53 -24.31 -14.05
C GLY A 423 24.46 -24.92 -12.63
N LEU A 424 24.20 -24.07 -11.60
CA LEU A 424 23.98 -24.52 -10.23
C LEU A 424 22.51 -24.89 -9.99
N ALA A 425 22.23 -25.61 -8.89
CA ALA A 425 20.89 -26.00 -8.49
C ALA A 425 20.72 -25.95 -6.96
N GLY A 426 19.46 -26.03 -6.49
CA GLY A 426 19.13 -26.13 -5.07
C GLY A 426 19.62 -24.96 -4.22
N GLU A 427 20.11 -25.23 -3.02
CA GLU A 427 20.55 -24.22 -2.06
C GLU A 427 21.77 -23.43 -2.55
N ALA A 428 22.67 -24.02 -3.36
CA ALA A 428 23.82 -23.31 -3.91
C ALA A 428 23.39 -22.20 -4.88
N LEU A 429 22.40 -22.47 -5.75
CA LEU A 429 21.85 -21.47 -6.66
C LEU A 429 21.11 -20.35 -5.89
N LYS A 430 20.37 -20.72 -4.84
CA LYS A 430 19.69 -19.76 -3.96
C LYS A 430 20.69 -18.87 -3.24
N ALA A 431 21.74 -19.46 -2.62
CA ALA A 431 22.77 -18.70 -1.93
C ALA A 431 23.48 -17.71 -2.85
N LEU A 432 23.81 -18.13 -4.08
CA LEU A 432 24.41 -17.27 -5.09
C LEU A 432 23.53 -16.04 -5.41
N ASN A 433 22.24 -16.26 -5.69
CA ASN A 433 21.34 -15.16 -6.04
C ASN A 433 21.01 -14.26 -4.83
N THR A 434 20.95 -14.82 -3.63
CA THR A 434 20.84 -14.03 -2.40
C THR A 434 22.07 -13.13 -2.21
N GLU A 435 23.27 -13.64 -2.42
CA GLU A 435 24.51 -12.87 -2.30
C GLU A 435 24.60 -11.76 -3.37
N ILE A 436 24.16 -12.03 -4.62
CA ILE A 436 24.05 -11.00 -5.67
C ILE A 436 23.11 -9.87 -5.20
N MET A 437 21.94 -10.20 -4.66
CA MET A 437 20.99 -9.24 -4.16
C MET A 437 21.58 -8.37 -3.04
N LEU A 438 22.27 -8.98 -2.08
CA LEU A 438 22.90 -8.27 -0.96
C LEU A 438 23.99 -7.31 -1.45
N ARG A 439 24.88 -7.76 -2.35
CA ARG A 439 25.94 -6.89 -2.91
C ARG A 439 25.37 -5.72 -3.73
N LEU A 440 24.28 -5.91 -4.47
CA LEU A 440 23.62 -4.81 -5.17
C LEU A 440 23.14 -3.72 -4.20
N GLN A 441 22.60 -4.12 -3.05
CA GLN A 441 22.16 -3.21 -2.00
C GLN A 441 23.34 -2.52 -1.30
N GLU A 442 24.32 -3.29 -0.84
CA GLU A 442 25.49 -2.80 -0.10
C GLU A 442 26.35 -1.86 -0.93
N GLN A 443 26.47 -2.11 -2.24
CA GLN A 443 27.18 -1.22 -3.18
C GLN A 443 26.32 0.00 -3.61
N GLY A 444 25.08 0.12 -3.10
CA GLY A 444 24.17 1.22 -3.42
C GLY A 444 23.69 1.25 -4.87
N ILE A 445 23.82 0.14 -5.61
CA ILE A 445 23.50 0.04 -7.04
C ILE A 445 21.99 -0.07 -7.26
N ALA A 446 21.39 -1.07 -6.63
CA ALA A 446 19.95 -1.35 -6.75
C ALA A 446 19.44 -2.09 -5.50
N ALA A 447 18.17 -1.90 -5.17
CA ALA A 447 17.50 -2.66 -4.13
C ALA A 447 16.44 -3.57 -4.74
N LEU A 448 16.65 -4.88 -4.64
CA LEU A 448 15.74 -5.93 -5.08
C LEU A 448 15.18 -6.68 -3.86
N SER A 449 14.10 -7.42 -4.07
CA SER A 449 13.66 -8.48 -3.17
C SER A 449 13.85 -9.85 -3.84
N ASP A 450 13.57 -10.90 -3.12
CA ASP A 450 13.50 -12.27 -3.60
C ASP A 450 12.09 -12.85 -3.40
N THR A 451 11.84 -13.98 -4.02
CA THR A 451 10.59 -14.72 -3.85
C THR A 451 10.78 -16.19 -4.26
N THR A 452 9.76 -17.01 -3.93
CA THR A 452 9.66 -18.38 -4.40
C THR A 452 8.54 -18.51 -5.42
N VAL A 453 8.86 -18.98 -6.63
CA VAL A 453 7.91 -19.26 -7.71
C VAL A 453 8.16 -20.69 -8.20
N HIS A 454 7.11 -21.51 -8.32
CA HIS A 454 7.19 -22.93 -8.72
C HIS A 454 8.26 -23.73 -7.94
N GLY A 455 8.41 -23.44 -6.64
CA GLY A 455 9.39 -24.08 -5.77
C GLY A 455 10.85 -23.63 -5.95
N GLY A 456 11.12 -22.74 -6.91
CA GLY A 456 12.45 -22.14 -7.13
C GLY A 456 12.59 -20.78 -6.46
N HIS A 457 13.83 -20.43 -6.09
CA HIS A 457 14.21 -19.12 -5.56
C HIS A 457 14.57 -18.16 -6.72
N TRP A 458 14.08 -16.91 -6.65
CA TRP A 458 14.21 -15.92 -7.71
C TRP A 458 14.44 -14.52 -7.15
N LEU A 459 15.28 -13.75 -7.80
CA LEU A 459 15.32 -12.30 -7.64
C LEU A 459 14.01 -11.71 -8.17
N ARG A 460 13.48 -10.69 -7.49
CA ARG A 460 12.18 -10.08 -7.82
C ARG A 460 12.32 -8.58 -7.94
N VAL A 461 11.88 -8.04 -9.06
CA VAL A 461 11.85 -6.62 -9.41
C VAL A 461 10.40 -6.18 -9.57
N ALA A 462 9.97 -5.18 -8.80
CA ALA A 462 8.65 -4.57 -8.90
C ALA A 462 8.80 -3.09 -9.28
N ILE A 463 8.49 -2.75 -10.53
CA ILE A 463 8.66 -1.38 -11.04
C ILE A 463 7.40 -0.57 -10.77
N THR A 464 7.42 0.26 -9.72
CA THR A 464 6.33 1.18 -9.35
C THR A 464 6.78 2.63 -9.37
N ASN A 465 8.05 2.89 -9.66
CA ASN A 465 8.65 4.22 -9.54
C ASN A 465 8.58 4.99 -10.87
N HIS A 466 7.96 6.16 -10.85
CA HIS A 466 7.87 7.03 -12.02
C HIS A 466 9.24 7.63 -12.45
N ARG A 467 10.28 7.51 -11.61
CA ARG A 467 11.65 7.98 -11.89
C ARG A 467 12.52 6.91 -12.56
N THR A 468 12.09 5.63 -12.56
CA THR A 468 12.82 4.53 -13.22
C THR A 468 12.93 4.77 -14.72
N ARG A 469 14.12 4.55 -15.29
CA ARG A 469 14.44 4.66 -16.72
C ARG A 469 14.96 3.34 -17.26
N ARG A 470 14.99 3.18 -18.58
CA ARG A 470 15.57 1.98 -19.23
C ARG A 470 17.03 1.78 -18.86
N ASP A 471 17.82 2.86 -18.82
CA ASP A 471 19.24 2.80 -18.43
C ASP A 471 19.45 2.19 -17.02
N ASP A 472 18.49 2.38 -16.10
CA ASP A 472 18.53 1.75 -14.78
C ASP A 472 18.38 0.21 -14.88
N LEU A 473 17.59 -0.26 -15.85
CA LEU A 473 17.33 -1.68 -16.10
C LEU A 473 18.52 -2.33 -16.84
N ASP A 474 19.13 -1.61 -17.78
CA ASP A 474 20.38 -2.01 -18.44
C ASP A 474 21.50 -2.16 -17.40
N LEU A 475 21.61 -1.20 -16.48
CA LEU A 475 22.57 -1.27 -15.36
C LEU A 475 22.30 -2.52 -14.51
N LEU A 476 21.04 -2.76 -14.12
CA LEU A 476 20.68 -3.92 -13.31
C LEU A 476 21.11 -5.24 -13.95
N ALA A 477 20.74 -5.45 -15.23
CA ALA A 477 21.07 -6.69 -15.93
C ALA A 477 22.59 -6.93 -16.00
N ARG A 478 23.37 -5.89 -16.33
CA ARG A 478 24.84 -5.96 -16.35
C ARG A 478 25.44 -6.28 -14.98
N GLU A 479 24.96 -5.61 -13.92
CA GLU A 479 25.52 -5.77 -12.58
C GLU A 479 25.18 -7.13 -11.97
N VAL A 480 23.99 -7.69 -12.23
CA VAL A 480 23.65 -9.06 -11.83
C VAL A 480 24.61 -10.08 -12.46
N VAL A 481 24.90 -9.93 -13.77
CA VAL A 481 25.83 -10.81 -14.48
C VAL A 481 27.26 -10.63 -13.96
N ARG A 482 27.71 -9.37 -13.77
CA ARG A 482 29.05 -9.08 -13.22
C ARG A 482 29.26 -9.72 -11.85
N LEU A 483 28.34 -9.44 -10.91
CA LEU A 483 28.42 -9.99 -9.56
C LEU A 483 28.29 -11.51 -9.55
N GLY A 484 27.41 -12.07 -10.35
CA GLY A 484 27.26 -13.51 -10.50
C GLY A 484 28.56 -14.19 -10.94
N ARG A 485 29.26 -13.65 -11.92
CA ARG A 485 30.58 -14.13 -12.39
C ARG A 485 31.63 -14.00 -11.29
N GLU A 486 31.71 -12.85 -10.61
CA GLU A 486 32.67 -12.60 -9.53
C GLU A 486 32.51 -13.58 -8.37
N ILE A 487 31.27 -13.79 -7.87
CA ILE A 487 30.98 -14.69 -6.74
C ILE A 487 31.28 -16.14 -7.13
N THR A 488 30.91 -16.55 -8.34
CA THR A 488 31.20 -17.91 -8.85
C THR A 488 32.70 -18.16 -8.96
N ALA A 489 33.48 -17.18 -9.45
CA ALA A 489 34.93 -17.29 -9.56
C ALA A 489 35.66 -17.33 -8.20
N GLN A 490 35.12 -16.69 -7.17
CA GLN A 490 35.67 -16.66 -5.81
C GLN A 490 35.41 -17.96 -5.03
N GLY A 491 34.65 -18.92 -5.56
CA GLY A 491 34.32 -20.17 -4.91
C GLY A 491 33.50 -20.04 -3.61
N HIS A 492 32.85 -18.89 -3.41
CA HIS A 492 32.07 -18.57 -2.21
C HIS A 492 30.72 -19.31 -2.11
N VAL A 493 30.41 -20.18 -3.08
CA VAL A 493 29.26 -21.09 -3.01
C VAL A 493 29.77 -22.47 -2.56
N SER A 494 30.17 -22.54 -1.30
CA SER A 494 30.49 -23.84 -0.69
C SER A 494 29.23 -24.68 -0.59
N SER A 495 29.33 -25.92 -1.03
CA SER A 495 28.34 -27.00 -1.06
C SER A 495 27.59 -27.21 0.25
#